data_f61bbfe6fd037f2cb904e177cb73b1cd
#
_entry.id   f61bbfe6fd037f2cb904e177cb73b1cd
#
_cell.length_a   1.000
_cell.length_b   1.000
_cell.length_c   1.000
_cell.angle_alpha   90.00
_cell.angle_beta   90.00
_cell.angle_gamma   90.00
#
_symmetry.space_group_name_H-M   'P 1'
#
loop_
_entity.id
_entity.type
_entity.pdbx_description
1 polymer ?
#
loop_
_entity_poly.entity_id
_entity_poly.type
_entity_poly.pdbx_seq_one_letter_code
_entity_poly.pdbx_strand_id
1 'polypeptide(L)'
;MGMSSLKLLKYVLFFFNLLFWFCGCCILGFGIYLLIHNNFGVLFHNLPSLTLGNVFIIVGSIIMVVAFLGCMGSIKENKCLLMSFFVLLLIILLAEVTLAILLFVYEQKLNEYVAEGLTDSIQRYHSDNSTKAAWDSIQLFLQCCGVNGTSDWTRGPPASCPSDPLVKGCYAKARLWFHSNFLYIGIITICVCVIQVLGMSFALTLNCQIDKTSQALGL
;
A
#
# COMPACT_ATOMS: atom_id res chain seq x y z
N MET A 1 36.28 4.60 8.36
CA MET A 1 35.72 3.34 7.78
C MET A 1 36.58 2.95 6.61
N GLY A 2 37.04 1.68 6.55
CA GLY A 2 37.90 1.23 5.45
C GLY A 2 37.15 1.15 4.12
N MET A 3 37.86 1.28 2.99
CA MET A 3 37.31 1.18 1.62
C MET A 3 36.47 -0.11 1.39
N SER A 4 36.77 -1.18 2.10
CA SER A 4 36.01 -2.44 2.05
C SER A 4 34.60 -2.32 2.64
N SER A 5 34.44 -1.60 3.75
CA SER A 5 33.15 -1.38 4.41
C SER A 5 32.19 -0.50 3.56
N LEU A 6 32.74 0.47 2.85
CA LEU A 6 31.95 1.34 1.97
C LEU A 6 31.40 0.57 0.76
N LYS A 7 32.24 -0.27 0.15
CA LYS A 7 31.81 -1.13 -0.96
C LYS A 7 30.71 -2.09 -0.53
N LEU A 8 30.84 -2.68 0.66
CA LEU A 8 29.82 -3.57 1.22
C LEU A 8 28.48 -2.84 1.41
N LEU A 9 28.51 -1.64 2.01
CA LEU A 9 27.31 -0.83 2.24
C LEU A 9 26.58 -0.50 0.92
N LYS A 10 27.34 -0.13 -0.11
CA LYS A 10 26.82 0.16 -1.45
C LYS A 10 26.12 -1.04 -2.06
N TYR A 11 26.75 -2.23 -2.01
CA TYR A 11 26.17 -3.45 -2.57
C TYR A 11 24.97 -3.95 -1.76
N VAL A 12 25.01 -3.82 -0.44
CA VAL A 12 23.86 -4.15 0.43
C VAL A 12 22.66 -3.27 0.08
N LEU A 13 22.86 -1.95 0.02
CA LEU A 13 21.80 -1.01 -0.35
C LEU A 13 21.24 -1.30 -1.74
N PHE A 14 22.11 -1.57 -2.72
CA PHE A 14 21.71 -1.94 -4.07
C PHE A 14 20.88 -3.22 -4.10
N PHE A 15 21.37 -4.28 -3.47
CA PHE A 15 20.71 -5.58 -3.49
C PHE A 15 19.31 -5.54 -2.85
N PHE A 16 19.18 -4.91 -1.69
CA PHE A 16 17.87 -4.75 -1.06
C PHE A 16 16.90 -3.92 -1.91
N ASN A 17 17.36 -2.81 -2.48
CA ASN A 17 16.51 -2.02 -3.36
C ASN A 17 16.13 -2.78 -4.63
N LEU A 18 17.01 -3.60 -5.18
CA LEU A 18 16.72 -4.45 -6.33
C LEU A 18 15.60 -5.47 -6.01
N LEU A 19 15.64 -6.08 -4.83
CA LEU A 19 14.55 -6.97 -4.36
C LEU A 19 13.22 -6.21 -4.27
N PHE A 20 13.20 -5.03 -3.68
CA PHE A 20 12.01 -4.20 -3.60
C PHE A 20 11.52 -3.75 -4.97
N TRP A 21 12.42 -3.49 -5.91
CA TRP A 21 12.05 -3.17 -7.28
C TRP A 21 11.29 -4.33 -7.95
N PHE A 22 11.77 -5.55 -7.82
CA PHE A 22 11.06 -6.74 -8.31
C PHE A 22 9.71 -6.92 -7.61
N CYS A 23 9.65 -6.77 -6.29
CA CYS A 23 8.40 -6.82 -5.55
C CYS A 23 7.41 -5.76 -6.06
N GLY A 24 7.87 -4.53 -6.30
CA GLY A 24 7.07 -3.45 -6.88
C GLY A 24 6.51 -3.80 -8.26
N CYS A 25 7.34 -4.39 -9.13
CA CYS A 25 6.90 -4.88 -10.44
C CYS A 25 5.84 -5.98 -10.33
N CYS A 26 5.99 -6.93 -9.40
CA CYS A 26 4.99 -7.98 -9.17
C CYS A 26 3.66 -7.41 -8.66
N ILE A 27 3.71 -6.48 -7.69
CA ILE A 27 2.51 -5.82 -7.15
C ILE A 27 1.80 -5.00 -8.23
N LEU A 28 2.56 -4.23 -9.02
CA LEU A 28 2.05 -3.45 -10.14
C LEU A 28 1.40 -4.35 -11.21
N GLY A 29 2.10 -5.42 -11.61
CA GLY A 29 1.59 -6.40 -12.56
C GLY A 29 0.31 -7.09 -12.08
N PHE A 30 0.25 -7.43 -10.79
CA PHE A 30 -0.95 -7.99 -10.18
C PHE A 30 -2.12 -6.98 -10.17
N GLY A 31 -1.86 -5.71 -9.86
CA GLY A 31 -2.86 -4.65 -9.92
C GLY A 31 -3.42 -4.45 -11.33
N ILE A 32 -2.54 -4.44 -12.35
CA ILE A 32 -2.94 -4.37 -13.76
C ILE A 32 -3.77 -5.60 -14.15
N TYR A 33 -3.34 -6.81 -13.74
CA TYR A 33 -4.07 -8.05 -13.99
C TYR A 33 -5.50 -7.99 -13.42
N LEU A 34 -5.65 -7.51 -12.17
CA LEU A 34 -6.97 -7.33 -11.55
C LEU A 34 -7.86 -6.35 -12.32
N LEU A 35 -7.30 -5.24 -12.83
CA LEU A 35 -8.07 -4.29 -13.62
C LEU A 35 -8.51 -4.86 -14.97
N ILE A 36 -7.65 -5.60 -15.64
CA ILE A 36 -7.97 -6.21 -16.94
C ILE A 36 -8.98 -7.34 -16.79
N HIS A 37 -8.80 -8.18 -15.77
CA HIS A 37 -9.68 -9.35 -15.57
C HIS A 37 -11.09 -8.94 -15.09
N ASN A 38 -11.21 -7.83 -14.37
CA ASN A 38 -12.48 -7.35 -13.80
C ASN A 38 -13.26 -6.37 -14.69
N ASN A 39 -12.84 -6.07 -15.89
CA ASN A 39 -13.59 -5.42 -16.99
C ASN A 39 -12.81 -4.39 -17.81
N PHE A 40 -12.90 -4.54 -19.09
CA PHE A 40 -12.47 -3.66 -20.17
C PHE A 40 -13.22 -2.32 -20.26
N GLY A 41 -13.96 -1.87 -19.25
CA GLY A 41 -14.98 -0.84 -19.46
C GLY A 41 -14.81 0.52 -18.76
N VAL A 42 -13.97 0.68 -17.75
CA VAL A 42 -14.00 1.91 -16.92
C VAL A 42 -12.60 2.43 -16.58
N LEU A 43 -11.78 2.70 -17.62
CA LEU A 43 -10.45 3.25 -17.39
C LEU A 43 -10.45 4.77 -17.09
N PHE A 44 -11.54 5.51 -17.35
CA PHE A 44 -11.50 6.98 -17.33
C PHE A 44 -12.76 7.72 -16.87
N HIS A 45 -13.71 7.11 -16.17
CA HIS A 45 -14.88 7.88 -15.74
C HIS A 45 -15.15 7.78 -14.24
N ASN A 46 -14.85 8.87 -13.54
CA ASN A 46 -15.17 9.22 -12.14
C ASN A 46 -14.36 8.52 -11.04
N LEU A 47 -13.35 9.24 -10.51
CA LEU A 47 -12.97 9.10 -9.13
C LEU A 47 -14.22 9.25 -8.23
N PRO A 48 -14.69 8.19 -7.52
CA PRO A 48 -14.03 7.64 -6.35
C PRO A 48 -14.08 6.10 -6.23
N SER A 49 -13.95 5.32 -7.26
CA SER A 49 -13.75 3.87 -7.07
C SER A 49 -12.26 3.57 -6.94
N LEU A 50 -11.73 3.71 -5.72
CA LEU A 50 -10.48 3.06 -5.36
C LEU A 50 -10.73 1.54 -5.38
N THR A 51 -10.76 0.95 -6.56
CA THR A 51 -10.76 -0.51 -6.72
C THR A 51 -9.44 -1.04 -6.16
N LEU A 52 -9.46 -2.21 -5.55
CA LEU A 52 -8.25 -2.89 -5.06
C LEU A 52 -7.12 -2.87 -6.11
N GLY A 53 -7.46 -3.04 -7.41
CA GLY A 53 -6.51 -2.95 -8.51
C GLY A 53 -5.79 -1.60 -8.59
N ASN A 54 -6.51 -0.49 -8.44
CA ASN A 54 -5.91 0.85 -8.44
C ASN A 54 -4.96 1.06 -7.26
N VAL A 55 -5.31 0.56 -6.08
CA VAL A 55 -4.43 0.61 -4.89
C VAL A 55 -3.14 -0.15 -5.15
N PHE A 56 -3.21 -1.38 -5.69
CA PHE A 56 -2.02 -2.15 -6.04
C PHE A 56 -1.14 -1.46 -7.09
N ILE A 57 -1.74 -0.81 -8.10
CA ILE A 57 -1.01 -0.05 -9.12
C ILE A 57 -0.28 1.14 -8.49
N ILE A 58 -0.96 1.93 -7.66
CA ILE A 58 -0.36 3.09 -7.00
C ILE A 58 0.77 2.65 -6.07
N VAL A 59 0.53 1.69 -5.19
CA VAL A 59 1.52 1.20 -4.23
C VAL A 59 2.71 0.55 -4.96
N GLY A 60 2.45 -0.33 -5.94
CA GLY A 60 3.50 -0.97 -6.72
C GLY A 60 4.35 0.04 -7.50
N SER A 61 3.74 1.09 -8.06
CA SER A 61 4.45 2.16 -8.76
C SER A 61 5.35 2.96 -7.81
N ILE A 62 4.86 3.31 -6.63
CA ILE A 62 5.64 4.03 -5.61
C ILE A 62 6.84 3.20 -5.18
N ILE A 63 6.64 1.93 -4.83
CA ILE A 63 7.72 1.03 -4.42
C ILE A 63 8.76 0.90 -5.54
N MET A 64 8.32 0.71 -6.78
CA MET A 64 9.21 0.57 -7.94
C MET A 64 10.06 1.83 -8.17
N VAL A 65 9.47 3.02 -8.12
CA VAL A 65 10.18 4.30 -8.30
C VAL A 65 11.19 4.53 -7.18
N VAL A 66 10.80 4.35 -5.92
CA VAL A 66 11.68 4.53 -4.76
C VAL A 66 12.84 3.55 -4.81
N ALA A 67 12.57 2.27 -5.06
CA ALA A 67 13.60 1.25 -5.17
C ALA A 67 14.56 1.50 -6.36
N PHE A 68 14.05 1.97 -7.49
CA PHE A 68 14.87 2.37 -8.63
C PHE A 68 15.85 3.50 -8.27
N LEU A 69 15.37 4.52 -7.56
CA LEU A 69 16.23 5.64 -7.09
C LEU A 69 17.32 5.13 -6.14
N GLY A 70 16.98 4.21 -5.22
CA GLY A 70 17.93 3.57 -4.33
C GLY A 70 18.99 2.75 -5.07
N CYS A 71 18.59 1.95 -6.06
CA CYS A 71 19.50 1.20 -6.91
C CYS A 71 20.45 2.10 -7.70
N MET A 72 19.90 3.07 -8.43
CA MET A 72 20.68 3.95 -9.29
C MET A 72 21.56 4.91 -8.47
N GLY A 73 21.04 5.39 -7.33
CA GLY A 73 21.79 6.26 -6.43
C GLY A 73 23.02 5.57 -5.83
N SER A 74 22.86 4.30 -5.42
CA SER A 74 23.95 3.52 -4.85
C SER A 74 24.99 3.11 -5.88
N ILE A 75 24.61 2.65 -7.08
CA ILE A 75 25.58 2.23 -8.13
C ILE A 75 26.33 3.41 -8.71
N LYS A 76 25.59 4.46 -9.10
CA LYS A 76 26.19 5.65 -9.75
C LYS A 76 26.85 6.60 -8.77
N GLU A 77 26.74 6.33 -7.44
CA GLU A 77 27.25 7.22 -6.38
C GLU A 77 26.76 8.67 -6.56
N ASN A 78 25.52 8.80 -7.08
CA ASN A 78 24.95 10.11 -7.36
C ASN A 78 24.23 10.63 -6.13
N LYS A 79 24.76 11.72 -5.56
CA LYS A 79 24.25 12.38 -4.35
C LYS A 79 22.78 12.82 -4.49
N CYS A 80 22.41 13.33 -5.67
CA CYS A 80 21.05 13.81 -5.91
C CYS A 80 20.03 12.67 -5.87
N LEU A 81 20.33 11.54 -6.51
CA LEU A 81 19.45 10.36 -6.49
C LEU A 81 19.33 9.77 -5.09
N LEU A 82 20.45 9.72 -4.36
CA LEU A 82 20.49 9.19 -2.99
C LEU A 82 19.72 10.08 -2.02
N MET A 83 19.82 11.41 -2.19
CA MET A 83 19.05 12.35 -1.41
C MET A 83 17.56 12.32 -1.76
N SER A 84 17.20 12.16 -3.04
CA SER A 84 15.82 11.99 -3.46
C SER A 84 15.20 10.72 -2.88
N PHE A 85 15.96 9.61 -2.87
CA PHE A 85 15.56 8.35 -2.23
C PHE A 85 15.31 8.56 -0.72
N PHE A 86 16.23 9.24 -0.01
CA PHE A 86 16.07 9.55 1.41
C PHE A 86 14.80 10.38 1.68
N VAL A 87 14.59 11.46 0.92
CA VAL A 87 13.43 12.35 1.10
C VAL A 87 12.11 11.62 0.85
N LEU A 88 12.05 10.78 -0.19
CA LEU A 88 10.84 9.99 -0.47
C LEU A 88 10.55 8.98 0.65
N LEU A 89 11.56 8.26 1.16
CA LEU A 89 11.37 7.37 2.30
C LEU A 89 10.90 8.12 3.55
N LEU A 90 11.44 9.32 3.79
CA LEU A 90 11.03 10.16 4.92
C LEU A 90 9.56 10.58 4.79
N ILE A 91 9.13 11.01 3.59
CA ILE A 91 7.73 11.38 3.33
C ILE A 91 6.81 10.17 3.56
N ILE A 92 7.19 8.99 3.08
CA ILE A 92 6.39 7.77 3.26
C ILE A 92 6.29 7.42 4.75
N LEU A 93 7.39 7.44 5.49
CA LEU A 93 7.41 7.17 6.93
C LEU A 93 6.52 8.15 7.71
N LEU A 94 6.60 9.44 7.40
CA LEU A 94 5.74 10.45 8.03
C LEU A 94 4.26 10.21 7.71
N ALA A 95 3.94 9.84 6.48
CA ALA A 95 2.58 9.51 6.07
C ALA A 95 2.05 8.26 6.82
N GLU A 96 2.87 7.21 6.95
CA GLU A 96 2.52 5.98 7.70
C GLU A 96 2.25 6.28 9.17
N VAL A 97 3.12 7.03 9.82
CA VAL A 97 2.97 7.41 11.25
C VAL A 97 1.74 8.31 11.43
N THR A 98 1.55 9.29 10.55
CA THR A 98 0.38 10.18 10.60
C THR A 98 -0.92 9.39 10.43
N LEU A 99 -0.96 8.48 9.45
CA LEU A 99 -2.12 7.63 9.21
C LEU A 99 -2.41 6.74 10.43
N ALA A 100 -1.38 6.13 11.03
CA ALA A 100 -1.52 5.30 12.22
C ALA A 100 -2.11 6.10 13.40
N ILE A 101 -1.64 7.33 13.63
CA ILE A 101 -2.16 8.23 14.66
C ILE A 101 -3.62 8.60 14.37
N LEU A 102 -3.94 8.96 13.13
CA LEU A 102 -5.30 9.33 12.73
C LEU A 102 -6.27 8.14 12.92
N LEU A 103 -5.86 6.94 12.52
CA LEU A 103 -6.66 5.73 12.70
C LEU A 103 -6.93 5.44 14.18
N PHE A 104 -5.94 5.67 15.05
CA PHE A 104 -6.06 5.44 16.49
C PHE A 104 -6.92 6.53 17.20
N VAL A 105 -6.66 7.81 16.88
CA VAL A 105 -7.33 8.93 17.56
C VAL A 105 -8.76 9.12 17.08
N TYR A 106 -9.02 8.91 15.80
CA TYR A 106 -10.32 9.14 15.16
C TYR A 106 -11.09 7.84 14.85
N GLU A 107 -10.77 6.73 15.52
CA GLU A 107 -11.39 5.43 15.27
C GLU A 107 -12.92 5.51 15.17
N GLN A 108 -13.60 6.18 16.10
CA GLN A 108 -15.06 6.26 16.12
C GLN A 108 -15.63 7.06 14.94
N LYS A 109 -15.05 8.22 14.63
CA LYS A 109 -15.49 9.06 13.50
C LYS A 109 -15.19 8.40 12.17
N LEU A 110 -14.03 7.73 12.08
CA LEU A 110 -13.66 7.00 10.89
C LEU A 110 -14.59 5.82 10.62
N ASN A 111 -15.01 5.14 11.67
CA ASN A 111 -15.97 4.04 11.61
C ASN A 111 -17.30 4.51 11.02
N GLU A 112 -17.80 5.66 11.45
CA GLU A 112 -19.05 6.26 10.94
C GLU A 112 -18.90 6.65 9.47
N TYR A 113 -17.80 7.33 9.11
CA TYR A 113 -17.51 7.77 7.75
C TYR A 113 -17.35 6.60 6.77
N VAL A 114 -16.68 5.53 7.20
CA VAL A 114 -16.49 4.31 6.39
C VAL A 114 -17.83 3.59 6.22
N ALA A 115 -18.64 3.46 7.27
CA ALA A 115 -19.95 2.82 7.18
C ALA A 115 -20.89 3.59 6.24
N GLU A 116 -20.90 4.92 6.30
CA GLU A 116 -21.68 5.78 5.40
C GLU A 116 -21.21 5.65 3.95
N GLY A 117 -19.90 5.73 3.68
CA GLY A 117 -19.32 5.56 2.35
C GLY A 117 -19.57 4.18 1.76
N LEU A 118 -19.54 3.12 2.56
CA LEU A 118 -19.88 1.78 2.14
C LEU A 118 -21.37 1.66 1.79
N THR A 119 -22.25 2.28 2.60
CA THR A 119 -23.70 2.30 2.36
C THR A 119 -24.03 3.02 1.04
N ASP A 120 -23.36 4.16 0.76
CA ASP A 120 -23.51 4.86 -0.51
C ASP A 120 -22.99 4.03 -1.69
N SER A 121 -21.92 3.25 -1.49
CA SER A 121 -21.39 2.39 -2.53
C SER A 121 -22.30 1.22 -2.91
N ILE A 122 -23.09 0.68 -1.98
CA ILE A 122 -24.12 -0.35 -2.27
C ILE A 122 -25.14 0.14 -3.29
N GLN A 123 -25.55 1.41 -3.21
CA GLN A 123 -26.52 1.97 -4.14
C GLN A 123 -26.00 1.94 -5.60
N ARG A 124 -24.67 2.00 -5.77
CA ARG A 124 -24.01 1.94 -7.09
C ARG A 124 -23.71 0.52 -7.58
N TYR A 125 -24.01 -0.51 -6.78
CA TYR A 125 -23.73 -1.91 -7.11
C TYR A 125 -24.30 -2.35 -8.46
N HIS A 126 -25.51 -1.89 -8.82
CA HIS A 126 -26.16 -2.28 -10.07
C HIS A 126 -25.80 -1.40 -11.28
N SER A 127 -25.21 -0.23 -11.03
CA SER A 127 -24.86 0.74 -12.08
C SER A 127 -23.37 0.71 -12.44
N ASP A 128 -22.52 0.20 -11.53
CA ASP A 128 -21.06 0.18 -11.71
C ASP A 128 -20.51 -1.23 -11.52
N ASN A 129 -19.99 -1.79 -12.61
CA ASN A 129 -19.40 -3.12 -12.61
C ASN A 129 -18.18 -3.26 -11.68
N SER A 130 -17.42 -2.19 -11.47
CA SER A 130 -16.25 -2.21 -10.58
C SER A 130 -16.68 -2.29 -9.11
N THR A 131 -17.69 -1.51 -8.74
CA THR A 131 -18.32 -1.55 -7.41
C THR A 131 -18.95 -2.92 -7.16
N LYS A 132 -19.62 -3.50 -8.17
CA LYS A 132 -20.16 -4.85 -8.10
C LYS A 132 -19.07 -5.89 -7.82
N ALA A 133 -17.99 -5.89 -8.62
CA ALA A 133 -16.90 -6.83 -8.44
C ALA A 133 -16.19 -6.69 -7.07
N ALA A 134 -16.05 -5.46 -6.58
CA ALA A 134 -15.49 -5.18 -5.26
C ALA A 134 -16.38 -5.77 -4.15
N TRP A 135 -17.70 -5.51 -4.19
CA TRP A 135 -18.64 -6.06 -3.21
C TRP A 135 -18.70 -7.58 -3.25
N ASP A 136 -18.78 -8.18 -4.44
CA ASP A 136 -18.79 -9.63 -4.59
C ASP A 136 -17.52 -10.26 -4.00
N SER A 137 -16.35 -9.66 -4.24
CA SER A 137 -15.08 -10.13 -3.68
C SER A 137 -15.02 -10.00 -2.15
N ILE A 138 -15.47 -8.87 -1.59
CA ILE A 138 -15.50 -8.65 -0.14
C ILE A 138 -16.45 -9.64 0.54
N GLN A 139 -17.66 -9.84 -0.02
CA GLN A 139 -18.67 -10.73 0.55
C GLN A 139 -18.21 -12.18 0.54
N LEU A 140 -17.56 -12.62 -0.53
CA LEU A 140 -16.97 -13.95 -0.63
C LEU A 140 -15.79 -14.15 0.32
N PHE A 141 -14.91 -13.14 0.44
CA PHE A 141 -13.70 -13.23 1.28
C PHE A 141 -14.04 -13.22 2.78
N LEU A 142 -14.91 -12.30 3.21
CA LEU A 142 -15.28 -12.15 4.62
C LEU A 142 -16.48 -13.02 5.03
N GLN A 143 -17.11 -13.70 4.09
CA GLN A 143 -18.33 -14.47 4.32
C GLN A 143 -19.38 -13.61 5.04
N CYS A 144 -19.77 -12.49 4.42
CA CYS A 144 -20.64 -11.44 4.94
C CYS A 144 -21.63 -10.97 3.86
N CYS A 145 -22.62 -10.16 4.22
CA CYS A 145 -23.55 -9.60 3.25
C CYS A 145 -23.93 -8.17 3.60
N GLY A 146 -23.83 -7.26 2.61
CA GLY A 146 -24.10 -5.84 2.80
C GLY A 146 -23.15 -5.15 3.80
N VAL A 147 -23.45 -3.94 4.19
CA VAL A 147 -22.70 -3.21 5.24
C VAL A 147 -23.10 -3.74 6.61
N ASN A 148 -24.41 -3.69 6.90
CA ASN A 148 -25.00 -4.09 8.20
C ASN A 148 -25.68 -5.48 8.12
N GLY A 149 -26.04 -5.94 6.92
CA GLY A 149 -26.73 -7.21 6.71
C GLY A 149 -27.41 -7.28 5.34
N THR A 150 -28.20 -8.33 5.16
CA THR A 150 -28.98 -8.56 3.94
C THR A 150 -30.01 -7.48 3.64
N SER A 151 -30.47 -6.76 4.68
CA SER A 151 -31.45 -5.66 4.58
C SER A 151 -30.98 -4.45 3.76
N ASP A 152 -29.67 -4.31 3.55
CA ASP A 152 -29.11 -3.19 2.79
C ASP A 152 -29.38 -3.33 1.27
N TRP A 153 -29.81 -4.50 0.83
CA TRP A 153 -30.07 -4.81 -0.56
C TRP A 153 -31.55 -4.62 -0.92
N THR A 154 -31.90 -3.47 -1.48
CA THR A 154 -33.27 -3.13 -1.87
C THR A 154 -33.87 -4.06 -2.95
N ARG A 155 -33.01 -4.68 -3.79
CA ARG A 155 -33.40 -5.60 -4.87
C ARG A 155 -33.13 -7.08 -4.54
N GLY A 156 -32.91 -7.37 -3.25
CA GLY A 156 -32.49 -8.68 -2.77
C GLY A 156 -30.95 -8.86 -2.78
N PRO A 157 -30.45 -9.73 -1.88
CA PRO A 157 -29.02 -9.95 -1.74
C PRO A 157 -28.43 -10.59 -3.01
N PRO A 158 -27.21 -10.18 -3.43
CA PRO A 158 -26.54 -10.78 -4.58
C PRO A 158 -26.11 -12.23 -4.31
N ALA A 159 -25.80 -12.96 -5.39
CA ALA A 159 -25.36 -14.36 -5.28
C ALA A 159 -24.03 -14.54 -4.52
N SER A 160 -23.26 -13.47 -4.35
CA SER A 160 -22.03 -13.43 -3.53
C SER A 160 -22.28 -13.41 -2.02
N CYS A 161 -23.53 -13.13 -1.59
CA CYS A 161 -23.92 -13.26 -0.19
C CYS A 161 -24.06 -14.73 0.22
N PRO A 162 -23.58 -15.11 1.41
CA PRO A 162 -23.88 -16.43 1.97
C PRO A 162 -25.38 -16.63 2.16
N SER A 163 -25.83 -17.89 1.96
CA SER A 163 -27.27 -18.25 2.10
C SER A 163 -27.77 -18.33 3.55
N ASP A 164 -26.90 -18.02 4.52
CA ASP A 164 -27.25 -18.05 5.95
C ASP A 164 -28.14 -16.86 6.29
N PRO A 165 -29.35 -17.05 6.84
CA PRO A 165 -30.24 -15.97 7.24
C PRO A 165 -29.68 -15.09 8.39
N LEU A 166 -28.70 -15.60 9.15
CA LEU A 166 -28.03 -14.89 10.25
C LEU A 166 -26.68 -14.28 9.83
N VAL A 167 -26.43 -14.14 8.53
CA VAL A 167 -25.18 -13.58 8.01
C VAL A 167 -24.97 -12.16 8.51
N LYS A 168 -23.80 -11.90 9.09
CA LYS A 168 -23.41 -10.58 9.59
C LYS A 168 -23.04 -9.64 8.43
N GLY A 169 -23.24 -8.34 8.65
CA GLY A 169 -22.75 -7.30 7.74
C GLY A 169 -21.25 -7.30 7.56
N CYS A 170 -20.79 -6.90 6.38
CA CYS A 170 -19.36 -6.91 6.02
C CYS A 170 -18.57 -5.91 6.86
N TYR A 171 -19.17 -4.82 7.29
CA TYR A 171 -18.51 -3.87 8.20
C TYR A 171 -18.15 -4.52 9.55
N ALA A 172 -19.10 -5.23 10.18
CA ALA A 172 -18.85 -5.93 11.44
C ALA A 172 -17.80 -7.06 11.27
N LYS A 173 -17.89 -7.80 10.18
CA LYS A 173 -16.92 -8.88 9.85
C LYS A 173 -15.53 -8.33 9.59
N ALA A 174 -15.40 -7.24 8.84
CA ALA A 174 -14.13 -6.57 8.59
C ALA A 174 -13.49 -6.08 9.90
N ARG A 175 -14.29 -5.46 10.78
CA ARG A 175 -13.82 -5.01 12.09
C ARG A 175 -13.31 -6.17 12.95
N LEU A 176 -14.02 -7.28 12.99
CA LEU A 176 -13.57 -8.50 13.68
C LEU A 176 -12.28 -9.06 13.08
N TRP A 177 -12.18 -9.07 11.75
CA TRP A 177 -10.98 -9.53 11.06
C TRP A 177 -9.76 -8.65 11.38
N PHE A 178 -9.92 -7.33 11.36
CA PHE A 178 -8.87 -6.39 11.78
C PHE A 178 -8.46 -6.60 13.22
N HIS A 179 -9.43 -6.78 14.12
CA HIS A 179 -9.15 -7.01 15.55
C HIS A 179 -8.39 -8.31 15.80
N SER A 180 -8.77 -9.39 15.12
CA SER A 180 -8.09 -10.68 15.24
C SER A 180 -6.70 -10.69 14.63
N ASN A 181 -6.44 -9.83 13.63
CA ASN A 181 -5.15 -9.71 12.95
C ASN A 181 -4.34 -8.48 13.36
N PHE A 182 -4.81 -7.71 14.34
CA PHE A 182 -4.20 -6.44 14.76
C PHE A 182 -2.72 -6.59 15.10
N LEU A 183 -2.35 -7.66 15.80
CA LEU A 183 -0.97 -7.92 16.18
C LEU A 183 -0.07 -8.18 14.96
N TYR A 184 -0.55 -8.97 13.99
CA TYR A 184 0.19 -9.23 12.75
C TYR A 184 0.35 -7.98 11.91
N ILE A 185 -0.70 -7.19 11.77
CA ILE A 185 -0.68 -5.91 11.05
C ILE A 185 0.31 -4.95 11.72
N GLY A 186 0.29 -4.85 13.05
CA GLY A 186 1.21 -4.03 13.83
C GLY A 186 2.67 -4.45 13.64
N ILE A 187 2.97 -5.75 13.72
CA ILE A 187 4.32 -6.27 13.50
C ILE A 187 4.81 -5.94 12.08
N ILE A 188 4.00 -6.18 11.05
CA ILE A 188 4.35 -5.88 9.66
C ILE A 188 4.64 -4.39 9.50
N THR A 189 3.80 -3.52 10.04
CA THR A 189 3.98 -2.06 9.96
C THR A 189 5.29 -1.63 10.64
N ILE A 190 5.59 -2.15 11.84
CA ILE A 190 6.84 -1.85 12.54
C ILE A 190 8.04 -2.35 11.72
N CYS A 191 7.98 -3.55 11.13
CA CYS A 191 9.06 -4.06 10.28
C CYS A 191 9.30 -3.14 9.07
N VAL A 192 8.24 -2.65 8.42
CA VAL A 192 8.33 -1.71 7.29
C VAL A 192 9.00 -0.41 7.75
N CYS A 193 8.58 0.18 8.87
CA CYS A 193 9.21 1.40 9.42
C CYS A 193 10.70 1.19 9.74
N VAL A 194 11.08 0.05 10.32
CA VAL A 194 12.48 -0.27 10.61
C VAL A 194 13.30 -0.36 9.33
N ILE A 195 12.80 -1.05 8.30
CA ILE A 195 13.46 -1.17 7.00
C ILE A 195 13.64 0.21 6.36
N GLN A 196 12.64 1.09 6.44
CA GLN A 196 12.73 2.47 5.93
C GLN A 196 13.81 3.28 6.66
N VAL A 197 13.85 3.21 8.00
CA VAL A 197 14.87 3.91 8.82
C VAL A 197 16.27 3.40 8.49
N LEU A 198 16.46 2.10 8.33
CA LEU A 198 17.73 1.51 7.91
C LEU A 198 18.12 1.98 6.49
N GLY A 199 17.18 1.97 5.56
CA GLY A 199 17.41 2.47 4.19
C GLY A 199 17.83 3.94 4.16
N MET A 200 17.15 4.80 4.94
CA MET A 200 17.51 6.20 5.10
C MET A 200 18.91 6.38 5.72
N SER A 201 19.23 5.62 6.77
CA SER A 201 20.54 5.67 7.43
C SER A 201 21.66 5.27 6.49
N PHE A 202 21.48 4.22 5.70
CA PHE A 202 22.44 3.75 4.70
C PHE A 202 22.63 4.77 3.57
N ALA A 203 21.54 5.37 3.10
CA ALA A 203 21.60 6.41 2.07
C ALA A 203 22.36 7.64 2.53
N LEU A 204 22.11 8.12 3.75
CA LEU A 204 22.85 9.25 4.32
C LEU A 204 24.33 8.92 4.54
N THR A 205 24.64 7.74 5.08
CA THR A 205 26.02 7.32 5.30
C THR A 205 26.79 7.26 3.98
N LEU A 206 26.19 6.68 2.93
CA LEU A 206 26.78 6.62 1.61
C LEU A 206 26.97 8.03 1.00
N ASN A 207 25.98 8.90 1.14
CA ASN A 207 26.04 10.27 0.65
C ASN A 207 27.17 11.07 1.31
N CYS A 208 27.29 11.00 2.66
CA CYS A 208 28.37 11.64 3.39
C CYS A 208 29.76 11.11 3.00
N GLN A 209 29.88 9.83 2.67
CA GLN A 209 31.16 9.22 2.26
C GLN A 209 31.55 9.68 0.84
N ILE A 210 30.59 9.79 -0.07
CA ILE A 210 30.82 10.33 -1.42
C ILE A 210 31.34 11.77 -1.33
N ASP A 211 30.75 12.60 -0.42
CA ASP A 211 31.22 13.97 -0.17
C ASP A 211 32.67 14.03 0.28
N LYS A 212 33.03 13.22 1.28
CA LYS A 212 34.41 13.18 1.79
C LYS A 212 35.41 12.75 0.73
N THR A 213 35.03 11.79 -0.12
CA THR A 213 35.90 11.33 -1.19
C THR A 213 36.08 12.40 -2.27
N SER A 214 34.99 13.11 -2.65
CA SER A 214 35.03 14.23 -3.59
C SER A 214 35.92 15.35 -3.09
N GLN A 215 35.79 15.75 -1.81
CA GLN A 215 36.64 16.77 -1.20
C GLN A 215 38.13 16.39 -1.12
N ALA A 216 38.41 15.10 -0.85
CA ALA A 216 39.78 14.58 -0.81
C ALA A 216 40.46 14.56 -2.19
N LEU A 217 39.67 14.45 -3.26
CA LEU A 217 40.15 14.46 -4.66
C LEU A 217 40.19 15.88 -5.28
N GLY A 218 39.74 16.91 -4.56
CA GLY A 218 39.73 18.30 -5.04
C GLY A 218 38.78 18.58 -6.19
N LEU A 219 37.71 17.79 -6.30
CA LEU A 219 36.64 17.92 -7.31
C LEU A 219 35.40 18.57 -6.72
#